data_6d1883f7474c9588f889380e0f787882
#
_entry.id   6d1883f7474c9588f889380e0f787882
#
_cell.length_a   1.000
_cell.length_b   1.000
_cell.length_c   1.000
_cell.angle_alpha   90.00
_cell.angle_beta   90.00
_cell.angle_gamma   90.00
#
_symmetry.space_group_name_H-M   'P 1'
#
loop_
_entity.id
_entity.type
_entity.pdbx_description
1 polymer ?
#
loop_
_entity_poly.entity_id
_entity_poly.type
_entity_poly.pdbx_seq_one_letter_code
_entity_poly.pdbx_strand_id
1 'polypeptide(L)'
;MERLVELHNTVNGPMYLVTTDTVICESLRQTGDYAPEEKSLLGELITSGATVVDVGANVGNHTLFFSQQVGANGRVASFEPQRFLFQVLCANALLGQFRNIWPYRLAVGDVVGTVDIPVPNYERPNNFGGYSLEFDTFKEPGDITTLDALSLSECHLIKIDVEGMELSVLKGAQATIQKTKPFLYFEYNRPEFRDEIVRFAREVLDYRLYRHGPNVIAHHRTLDQPH
;
A
#
# COMPACT_ATOMS: atom_id res chain seq x y z
N MET A 1 1.85 6.70 -31.48
CA MET A 1 1.83 6.84 -30.00
C MET A 1 2.13 5.46 -29.42
N GLU A 2 3.22 5.31 -28.69
CA GLU A 2 3.52 4.05 -28.02
C GLU A 2 2.47 3.75 -26.96
N ARG A 3 2.18 2.49 -26.71
CA ARG A 3 1.21 2.10 -25.69
C ARG A 3 1.84 2.33 -24.31
N LEU A 4 1.16 3.07 -23.44
CA LEU A 4 1.61 3.29 -22.06
C LEU A 4 1.34 2.09 -21.13
N VAL A 5 0.42 1.21 -21.53
CA VAL A 5 0.09 -0.01 -20.77
C VAL A 5 -0.02 -1.20 -21.71
N GLU A 6 0.37 -2.37 -21.21
CA GLU A 6 0.26 -3.66 -21.91
C GLU A 6 -0.25 -4.74 -20.96
N LEU A 7 -0.90 -5.77 -21.52
CA LEU A 7 -1.46 -6.88 -20.76
C LEU A 7 -0.43 -8.00 -20.59
N HIS A 8 -0.21 -8.41 -19.35
CA HIS A 8 0.65 -9.53 -19.00
C HIS A 8 -0.03 -10.52 -18.07
N ASN A 9 0.38 -11.79 -18.14
CA ASN A 9 -0.02 -12.77 -17.15
C ASN A 9 0.94 -12.73 -15.96
N THR A 10 0.40 -12.60 -14.78
CA THR A 10 1.14 -12.58 -13.51
C THR A 10 0.64 -13.69 -12.58
N VAL A 11 1.31 -13.89 -11.45
CA VAL A 11 0.85 -14.82 -10.41
C VAL A 11 -0.50 -14.41 -9.81
N ASN A 12 -0.87 -13.13 -9.91
CA ASN A 12 -2.17 -12.61 -9.46
C ASN A 12 -3.25 -12.66 -10.55
N GLY A 13 -2.94 -13.26 -11.71
CA GLY A 13 -3.79 -13.26 -12.90
C GLY A 13 -3.34 -12.23 -13.95
N PRO A 14 -4.14 -11.97 -14.99
CA PRO A 14 -3.82 -10.98 -16.01
C PRO A 14 -3.83 -9.57 -15.41
N MET A 15 -2.80 -8.77 -15.75
CA MET A 15 -2.66 -7.38 -15.29
C MET A 15 -2.22 -6.46 -16.43
N TYR A 16 -2.75 -5.26 -16.48
CA TYR A 16 -2.17 -4.15 -17.23
C TYR A 16 -0.95 -3.63 -16.49
N LEU A 17 0.18 -3.56 -17.19
CA LEU A 17 1.45 -3.07 -16.68
C LEU A 17 1.86 -1.80 -17.41
N VAL A 18 2.41 -0.83 -16.69
CA VAL A 18 2.96 0.39 -17.30
C VAL A 18 4.25 0.05 -18.02
N THR A 19 4.32 0.31 -19.34
CA THR A 19 5.41 -0.15 -20.23
C THR A 19 6.77 0.43 -19.86
N THR A 20 6.79 1.60 -19.29
CA THR A 20 7.99 2.39 -18.94
C THR A 20 8.36 2.29 -17.45
N ASP A 21 7.58 1.58 -16.63
CA ASP A 21 7.96 1.32 -15.23
C ASP A 21 9.13 0.33 -15.16
N THR A 22 10.21 0.77 -14.48
CA THR A 22 11.49 0.05 -14.44
C THR A 22 11.69 -0.81 -13.18
N VAL A 23 10.70 -0.87 -12.28
CA VAL A 23 10.82 -1.63 -11.03
C VAL A 23 9.67 -2.64 -10.91
N ILE A 24 8.48 -2.19 -10.55
CA ILE A 24 7.36 -3.09 -10.27
C ILE A 24 6.89 -3.78 -11.54
N CYS A 25 6.52 -3.00 -12.57
CA CYS A 25 6.02 -3.57 -13.81
C CYS A 25 7.11 -4.31 -14.58
N GLU A 26 8.38 -3.88 -14.48
CA GLU A 26 9.50 -4.61 -15.10
C GLU A 26 9.68 -5.99 -14.46
N SER A 27 9.65 -6.10 -13.12
CA SER A 27 9.68 -7.39 -12.44
C SER A 27 8.51 -8.28 -12.84
N LEU A 28 7.29 -7.74 -12.86
CA LEU A 28 6.08 -8.45 -13.28
C LEU A 28 6.17 -8.93 -14.74
N ARG A 29 6.77 -8.16 -15.67
CA ARG A 29 7.01 -8.58 -17.05
C ARG A 29 8.00 -9.73 -17.14
N GLN A 30 9.09 -9.65 -16.37
CA GLN A 30 10.19 -10.61 -16.47
C GLN A 30 9.90 -11.94 -15.77
N THR A 31 9.28 -11.86 -14.59
CA THR A 31 9.11 -13.03 -13.70
C THR A 31 7.67 -13.43 -13.47
N GLY A 32 6.72 -12.60 -13.85
CA GLY A 32 5.30 -12.75 -13.50
C GLY A 32 4.99 -12.36 -12.05
N ASP A 33 5.99 -11.95 -11.24
CA ASP A 33 5.82 -11.61 -9.85
C ASP A 33 6.64 -10.38 -9.42
N TYR A 34 6.22 -9.74 -8.32
CA TYR A 34 6.97 -8.70 -7.64
C TYR A 34 6.85 -8.89 -6.12
N ALA A 35 7.99 -8.82 -5.44
CA ALA A 35 8.12 -8.98 -3.99
C ALA A 35 7.52 -10.32 -3.45
N PRO A 36 7.89 -11.49 -4.00
CA PRO A 36 7.30 -12.78 -3.60
C PRO A 36 7.55 -13.12 -2.14
N GLU A 37 8.72 -12.80 -1.58
CA GLU A 37 9.05 -13.06 -0.17
C GLU A 37 8.16 -12.21 0.77
N GLU A 38 7.92 -10.96 0.42
CA GLU A 38 7.03 -10.05 1.14
C GLU A 38 5.60 -10.56 1.12
N LYS A 39 5.09 -10.95 -0.07
CA LYS A 39 3.75 -11.53 -0.20
C LYS A 39 3.60 -12.83 0.57
N SER A 40 4.61 -13.69 0.59
CA SER A 40 4.59 -14.91 1.40
C SER A 40 4.43 -14.59 2.89
N LEU A 41 5.24 -13.67 3.42
CA LEU A 41 5.17 -13.23 4.81
C LEU A 41 3.80 -12.62 5.14
N LEU A 42 3.32 -11.69 4.30
CA LEU A 42 2.04 -11.02 4.54
C LEU A 42 0.86 -11.99 4.42
N GLY A 43 0.96 -12.98 3.53
CA GLY A 43 -0.06 -14.02 3.37
C GLY A 43 -0.25 -14.87 4.62
N GLU A 44 0.80 -15.13 5.40
CA GLU A 44 0.72 -15.86 6.68
C GLU A 44 -0.07 -15.09 7.76
N LEU A 45 -0.17 -13.77 7.63
CA LEU A 45 -0.87 -12.90 8.57
C LEU A 45 -2.34 -12.66 8.19
N ILE A 46 -2.74 -13.03 6.98
CA ILE A 46 -4.07 -12.77 6.45
C ILE A 46 -4.91 -14.02 6.56
N THR A 47 -6.05 -13.90 7.22
CA THR A 47 -7.06 -14.97 7.27
C THR A 47 -8.20 -14.67 6.29
N SER A 48 -8.89 -15.74 5.84
CA SER A 48 -10.10 -15.57 5.02
C SER A 48 -11.16 -14.74 5.78
N GLY A 49 -11.78 -13.79 5.10
CA GLY A 49 -12.72 -12.83 5.68
C GLY A 49 -12.07 -11.57 6.26
N ALA A 50 -10.73 -11.48 6.29
CA ALA A 50 -10.03 -10.32 6.84
C ALA A 50 -10.30 -9.01 6.06
N THR A 51 -10.17 -7.89 6.76
CA THR A 51 -10.12 -6.54 6.19
C THR A 51 -8.65 -6.08 6.15
N VAL A 52 -8.16 -5.76 4.97
CA VAL A 52 -6.80 -5.30 4.70
C VAL A 52 -6.82 -3.88 4.13
N VAL A 53 -5.87 -3.06 4.56
CA VAL A 53 -5.63 -1.71 4.03
C VAL A 53 -4.28 -1.71 3.32
N ASP A 54 -4.26 -1.28 2.05
CA ASP A 54 -3.07 -1.17 1.19
C ASP A 54 -2.85 0.30 0.82
N VAL A 55 -1.92 0.97 1.50
CA VAL A 55 -1.58 2.37 1.29
C VAL A 55 -0.34 2.45 0.41
N GLY A 56 -0.46 3.12 -0.75
CA GLY A 56 0.53 3.09 -1.83
C GLY A 56 0.35 1.86 -2.72
N ALA A 57 -0.88 1.69 -3.22
CA ALA A 57 -1.28 0.47 -3.95
C ALA A 57 -0.67 0.35 -5.35
N ASN A 58 -0.15 1.44 -5.93
CA ASN A 58 0.45 1.49 -7.25
C ASN A 58 -0.46 0.86 -8.32
N VAL A 59 0.03 -0.03 -9.19
CA VAL A 59 -0.76 -0.76 -10.19
C VAL A 59 -1.58 -1.91 -9.60
N GLY A 60 -1.52 -2.15 -8.29
CA GLY A 60 -2.34 -3.12 -7.58
C GLY A 60 -1.74 -4.50 -7.37
N ASN A 61 -0.41 -4.68 -7.52
CA ASN A 61 0.19 -6.01 -7.32
C ASN A 61 -0.12 -6.61 -5.94
N HIS A 62 0.10 -5.85 -4.86
CA HIS A 62 -0.25 -6.30 -3.50
C HIS A 62 -1.76 -6.31 -3.28
N THR A 63 -2.48 -5.31 -3.76
CA THR A 63 -3.95 -5.22 -3.65
C THR A 63 -4.65 -6.49 -4.19
N LEU A 64 -4.26 -6.97 -5.39
CA LEU A 64 -4.82 -8.16 -6.00
C LEU A 64 -4.47 -9.42 -5.18
N PHE A 65 -3.22 -9.53 -4.77
CA PHE A 65 -2.78 -10.60 -3.86
C PHE A 65 -3.60 -10.62 -2.56
N PHE A 66 -3.74 -9.50 -1.88
CA PHE A 66 -4.54 -9.40 -0.66
C PHE A 66 -6.00 -9.78 -0.89
N SER A 67 -6.57 -9.35 -2.03
CA SER A 67 -7.94 -9.70 -2.41
C SER A 67 -8.16 -11.21 -2.55
N GLN A 68 -7.17 -11.92 -3.09
CA GLN A 68 -7.20 -13.40 -3.18
C GLN A 68 -7.09 -14.02 -1.79
N GLN A 69 -6.19 -13.52 -0.93
CA GLN A 69 -5.97 -14.06 0.42
C GLN A 69 -7.20 -13.90 1.32
N VAL A 70 -7.81 -12.72 1.33
CA VAL A 70 -9.00 -12.47 2.17
C VAL A 70 -10.25 -13.18 1.64
N GLY A 71 -10.28 -13.56 0.38
CA GLY A 71 -11.41 -14.27 -0.25
C GLY A 71 -12.68 -13.43 -0.37
N ALA A 72 -13.78 -14.07 -0.79
CA ALA A 72 -15.02 -13.38 -1.14
C ALA A 72 -15.71 -12.63 0.01
N ASN A 73 -15.48 -13.04 1.25
CA ASN A 73 -16.06 -12.43 2.45
C ASN A 73 -15.16 -11.35 3.08
N GLY A 74 -13.90 -11.25 2.64
CA GLY A 74 -12.97 -10.23 3.10
C GLY A 74 -13.04 -8.94 2.30
N ARG A 75 -12.20 -7.97 2.67
CA ARG A 75 -12.17 -6.63 2.07
C ARG A 75 -10.75 -6.11 1.92
N VAL A 76 -10.48 -5.40 0.82
CA VAL A 76 -9.23 -4.68 0.63
C VAL A 76 -9.56 -3.22 0.31
N ALA A 77 -9.18 -2.29 1.18
CA ALA A 77 -9.22 -0.86 0.90
C ALA A 77 -7.83 -0.44 0.38
N SER A 78 -7.75 0.01 -0.86
CA SER A 78 -6.49 0.36 -1.52
C SER A 78 -6.44 1.84 -1.89
N PHE A 79 -5.30 2.49 -1.61
CA PHE A 79 -5.10 3.93 -1.78
C PHE A 79 -3.93 4.19 -2.70
N GLU A 80 -4.19 4.91 -3.79
CA GLU A 80 -3.17 5.33 -4.76
C GLU A 80 -3.47 6.76 -5.22
N PRO A 81 -2.66 7.75 -4.85
CA PRO A 81 -2.93 9.14 -5.18
C PRO A 81 -2.63 9.50 -6.64
N GLN A 82 -1.66 8.84 -7.29
CA GLN A 82 -1.28 9.12 -8.67
C GLN A 82 -2.40 8.68 -9.63
N ARG A 83 -3.04 9.63 -10.29
CA ARG A 83 -4.22 9.41 -11.14
C ARG A 83 -4.03 8.29 -12.17
N PHE A 84 -2.89 8.24 -12.84
CA PHE A 84 -2.65 7.24 -13.87
C PHE A 84 -2.50 5.83 -13.28
N LEU A 85 -1.71 5.68 -12.21
CA LEU A 85 -1.56 4.40 -11.51
C LEU A 85 -2.87 3.93 -10.89
N PHE A 86 -3.64 4.84 -10.30
CA PHE A 86 -5.00 4.53 -9.81
C PHE A 86 -5.93 3.99 -10.91
N GLN A 87 -5.88 4.56 -12.13
CA GLN A 87 -6.66 4.05 -13.26
C GLN A 87 -6.22 2.64 -13.65
N VAL A 88 -4.92 2.35 -13.63
CA VAL A 88 -4.37 1.01 -13.89
C VAL A 88 -4.78 0.03 -12.78
N LEU A 89 -4.69 0.41 -11.51
CA LEU A 89 -5.18 -0.37 -10.38
C LEU A 89 -6.66 -0.76 -10.55
N CYS A 90 -7.53 0.21 -10.87
CA CYS A 90 -8.95 -0.05 -11.11
C CYS A 90 -9.18 -1.01 -12.29
N ALA A 91 -8.42 -0.83 -13.39
CA ALA A 91 -8.51 -1.70 -14.55
C ALA A 91 -8.08 -3.14 -14.19
N ASN A 92 -7.01 -3.30 -13.39
CA ASN A 92 -6.53 -4.60 -12.94
C ASN A 92 -7.53 -5.30 -12.01
N ALA A 93 -8.14 -4.56 -11.08
CA ALA A 93 -9.20 -5.10 -10.22
C ALA A 93 -10.41 -5.61 -11.03
N LEU A 94 -10.84 -4.87 -12.04
CA LEU A 94 -11.94 -5.25 -12.94
C LEU A 94 -11.56 -6.44 -13.83
N LEU A 95 -10.36 -6.44 -14.38
CA LEU A 95 -9.84 -7.51 -15.25
C LEU A 95 -9.80 -8.86 -14.50
N GLY A 96 -9.35 -8.84 -13.25
CA GLY A 96 -9.34 -10.00 -12.36
C GLY A 96 -10.70 -10.35 -11.72
N GLN A 97 -11.77 -9.58 -12.03
CA GLN A 97 -13.13 -9.73 -11.48
C GLN A 97 -13.19 -9.66 -9.94
N PHE A 98 -12.26 -8.96 -9.31
CA PHE A 98 -12.22 -8.78 -7.86
C PHE A 98 -13.34 -7.83 -7.40
N ARG A 99 -14.25 -8.35 -6.56
CA ARG A 99 -15.42 -7.61 -6.04
C ARG A 99 -15.23 -7.10 -4.61
N ASN A 100 -14.16 -7.50 -3.97
CA ASN A 100 -13.79 -7.21 -2.59
C ASN A 100 -12.64 -6.19 -2.47
N ILE A 101 -12.35 -5.44 -3.55
CA ILE A 101 -11.41 -4.33 -3.58
C ILE A 101 -12.19 -3.01 -3.64
N TRP A 102 -11.86 -2.08 -2.73
CA TRP A 102 -12.33 -0.70 -2.72
C TRP A 102 -11.15 0.23 -2.99
N PRO A 103 -10.94 0.62 -4.26
CA PRO A 103 -9.86 1.52 -4.61
C PRO A 103 -10.26 2.98 -4.36
N TYR A 104 -9.35 3.75 -3.77
CA TYR A 104 -9.51 5.17 -3.50
C TYR A 104 -8.37 5.96 -4.15
N ARG A 105 -8.71 6.99 -4.94
CA ARG A 105 -7.72 7.94 -5.43
C ARG A 105 -7.45 8.99 -4.37
N LEU A 106 -6.76 8.62 -3.32
CA LEU A 106 -6.47 9.46 -2.17
C LEU A 106 -5.01 9.25 -1.74
N ALA A 107 -4.34 10.32 -1.34
CA ALA A 107 -3.20 10.21 -0.45
C ALA A 107 -3.69 9.89 0.96
N VAL A 108 -2.86 9.24 1.76
CA VAL A 108 -3.15 8.97 3.16
C VAL A 108 -2.05 9.62 4.02
N GLY A 109 -2.46 10.32 5.06
CA GLY A 109 -1.57 11.00 5.99
C GLY A 109 -2.26 11.29 7.31
N ASP A 110 -1.82 12.34 8.02
CA ASP A 110 -2.33 12.76 9.34
C ASP A 110 -3.33 13.93 9.27
N VAL A 111 -3.70 14.35 8.06
CA VAL A 111 -4.67 15.43 7.82
C VAL A 111 -5.71 15.03 6.78
N VAL A 112 -6.87 15.69 6.83
CA VAL A 112 -7.89 15.62 5.78
C VAL A 112 -7.88 16.94 5.01
N GLY A 113 -7.77 16.91 3.69
CA GLY A 113 -7.71 18.12 2.88
C GLY A 113 -7.25 17.86 1.46
N THR A 114 -6.49 18.79 0.90
CA THR A 114 -5.90 18.70 -0.44
C THR A 114 -4.37 18.72 -0.35
N VAL A 115 -3.72 18.05 -1.29
CA VAL A 115 -2.27 17.97 -1.41
C VAL A 115 -1.89 17.97 -2.89
N ASP A 116 -0.70 18.47 -3.21
CA ASP A 116 -0.15 18.41 -4.55
C ASP A 116 0.47 17.03 -4.81
N ILE A 117 -0.13 16.27 -5.74
CA ILE A 117 0.31 14.94 -6.13
C ILE A 117 1.30 15.05 -7.29
N PRO A 118 2.52 14.48 -7.19
CA PRO A 118 3.47 14.43 -8.29
C PRO A 118 2.90 13.69 -9.50
N VAL A 119 3.13 14.26 -10.69
CA VAL A 119 2.74 13.65 -11.98
C VAL A 119 4.00 13.32 -12.77
N PRO A 120 4.47 12.06 -12.71
CA PRO A 120 5.61 11.62 -13.50
C PRO A 120 5.35 11.71 -15.00
N ASN A 121 6.42 11.80 -15.79
CA ASN A 121 6.31 11.57 -17.23
C ASN A 121 6.28 10.08 -17.52
N TYR A 122 5.08 9.53 -17.67
CA TYR A 122 4.86 8.10 -17.95
C TYR A 122 5.30 7.64 -19.35
N GLU A 123 5.77 8.56 -20.23
CA GLU A 123 6.34 8.21 -21.53
C GLU A 123 7.83 7.87 -21.46
N ARG A 124 8.48 8.03 -20.30
CA ARG A 124 9.90 7.79 -20.09
C ARG A 124 10.14 6.74 -19.01
N PRO A 125 11.15 5.87 -19.20
CA PRO A 125 11.51 4.88 -18.19
C PRO A 125 11.76 5.52 -16.81
N ASN A 126 11.09 5.03 -15.79
CA ASN A 126 11.27 5.48 -14.41
C ASN A 126 10.70 4.48 -13.39
N ASN A 127 11.04 4.65 -12.11
CA ASN A 127 10.37 4.00 -10.98
C ASN A 127 9.19 4.88 -10.53
N PHE A 128 7.98 4.58 -10.99
CA PHE A 128 6.80 5.37 -10.65
C PHE A 128 6.30 5.12 -9.22
N GLY A 129 6.66 4.01 -8.61
CA GLY A 129 6.38 3.72 -7.21
C GLY A 129 7.21 4.55 -6.24
N GLY A 130 8.42 4.98 -6.64
CA GLY A 130 9.34 5.74 -5.81
C GLY A 130 9.08 7.26 -5.74
N TYR A 131 7.92 7.74 -6.17
CA TYR A 131 7.60 9.17 -6.16
C TYR A 131 7.00 9.61 -4.81
N SER A 132 7.82 10.29 -4.01
CA SER A 132 7.38 11.02 -2.82
C SER A 132 6.58 12.28 -3.18
N LEU A 133 5.66 12.73 -2.32
CA LEU A 133 4.95 14.00 -2.48
C LEU A 133 5.90 15.22 -2.51
N GLU A 134 7.11 15.08 -2.02
CA GLU A 134 8.15 16.13 -2.01
C GLU A 134 8.91 16.27 -3.34
N PHE A 135 8.72 15.33 -4.28
CA PHE A 135 9.44 15.38 -5.55
C PHE A 135 9.20 16.69 -6.30
N ASP A 136 10.28 17.29 -6.79
CA ASP A 136 10.25 18.49 -7.63
C ASP A 136 9.91 18.10 -9.08
N THR A 137 8.62 18.03 -9.37
CA THR A 137 8.06 17.72 -10.69
C THR A 137 6.74 18.46 -10.86
N PHE A 138 6.13 18.37 -12.04
CA PHE A 138 4.77 18.84 -12.24
C PHE A 138 3.83 18.12 -11.25
N LYS A 139 2.92 18.86 -10.63
CA LYS A 139 1.97 18.35 -9.66
C LYS A 139 0.53 18.67 -10.06
N GLU A 140 -0.38 17.80 -9.72
CA GLU A 140 -1.83 18.05 -9.83
C GLU A 140 -2.45 18.05 -8.43
N PRO A 141 -3.52 18.85 -8.19
CA PRO A 141 -4.23 18.80 -6.91
C PRO A 141 -4.91 17.44 -6.74
N GLY A 142 -4.82 16.91 -5.55
CA GLY A 142 -5.47 15.67 -5.12
C GLY A 142 -5.94 15.78 -3.69
N ASP A 143 -6.73 14.81 -3.26
CA ASP A 143 -7.23 14.75 -1.90
C ASP A 143 -6.33 13.90 -1.01
N ILE A 144 -6.18 14.31 0.26
CA ILE A 144 -5.53 13.56 1.32
C ILE A 144 -6.53 13.28 2.44
N THR A 145 -6.46 12.09 3.01
CA THR A 145 -7.31 11.66 4.12
C THR A 145 -6.51 10.98 5.21
N THR A 146 -7.14 10.75 6.36
CA THR A 146 -6.62 9.89 7.42
C THR A 146 -7.35 8.55 7.39
N LEU A 147 -6.70 7.45 7.84
CA LEU A 147 -7.41 6.18 7.98
C LEU A 147 -8.49 6.26 9.06
N ASP A 148 -8.29 7.10 10.07
CA ASP A 148 -9.27 7.32 11.14
C ASP A 148 -10.57 7.96 10.63
N ALA A 149 -10.50 8.81 9.60
CA ALA A 149 -11.68 9.40 8.96
C ALA A 149 -12.59 8.36 8.28
N LEU A 150 -12.04 7.21 7.88
CA LEU A 150 -12.81 6.12 7.27
C LEU A 150 -13.65 5.34 8.27
N SER A 151 -13.39 5.51 9.58
CA SER A 151 -14.15 4.88 10.68
C SER A 151 -14.26 3.36 10.53
N LEU A 152 -13.17 2.69 10.17
CA LEU A 152 -13.15 1.24 9.95
C LEU A 152 -13.62 0.50 11.20
N SER A 153 -14.58 -0.41 11.03
CA SER A 153 -15.07 -1.25 12.13
C SER A 153 -14.08 -2.34 12.51
N GLU A 154 -13.31 -2.83 11.53
CA GLU A 154 -12.30 -3.87 11.64
C GLU A 154 -11.15 -3.58 10.66
N CYS A 155 -9.94 -3.97 11.05
CA CYS A 155 -8.75 -3.95 10.22
C CYS A 155 -7.78 -4.99 10.77
N HIS A 156 -7.24 -5.86 9.92
CA HIS A 156 -6.38 -6.96 10.31
C HIS A 156 -4.92 -6.75 9.88
N LEU A 157 -4.72 -6.06 8.76
CA LEU A 157 -3.40 -5.69 8.25
C LEU A 157 -3.47 -4.30 7.61
N ILE A 158 -2.46 -3.47 7.88
CA ILE A 158 -2.20 -2.22 7.16
C ILE A 158 -0.80 -2.32 6.54
N LYS A 159 -0.72 -2.36 5.20
CA LYS A 159 0.53 -2.16 4.46
C LYS A 159 0.66 -0.66 4.13
N ILE A 160 1.84 -0.10 4.37
CA ILE A 160 2.15 1.31 4.13
C ILE A 160 3.46 1.39 3.34
N ASP A 161 3.37 1.92 2.12
CA ASP A 161 4.49 2.07 1.19
C ASP A 161 4.27 3.39 0.42
N VAL A 162 4.68 4.50 1.05
CA VAL A 162 4.29 5.87 0.64
C VAL A 162 5.46 6.83 0.50
N GLU A 163 6.68 6.24 0.42
CA GLU A 163 7.89 6.98 0.06
C GLU A 163 8.17 8.21 0.94
N GLY A 164 8.17 7.97 2.28
CA GLY A 164 8.56 8.96 3.29
C GLY A 164 7.41 9.55 4.08
N MET A 165 6.17 9.14 3.85
CA MET A 165 5.01 9.58 4.64
C MET A 165 4.52 8.52 5.66
N GLU A 166 5.27 7.45 5.89
CA GLU A 166 4.88 6.32 6.76
C GLU A 166 4.47 6.79 8.16
N LEU A 167 5.24 7.71 8.75
CA LEU A 167 4.89 8.28 10.06
C LEU A 167 3.60 9.09 10.04
N SER A 168 3.37 9.87 8.99
CA SER A 168 2.13 10.65 8.82
C SER A 168 0.93 9.72 8.67
N VAL A 169 1.07 8.62 7.89
CA VAL A 169 0.01 7.59 7.79
C VAL A 169 -0.25 6.94 9.14
N LEU A 170 0.77 6.56 9.90
CA LEU A 170 0.60 5.97 11.22
C LEU A 170 -0.09 6.91 12.21
N LYS A 171 0.25 8.21 12.19
CA LYS A 171 -0.41 9.24 13.00
C LYS A 171 -1.89 9.39 12.63
N GLY A 172 -2.20 9.42 11.31
CA GLY A 172 -3.58 9.51 10.82
C GLY A 172 -4.39 8.21 10.93
N ALA A 173 -3.76 7.12 11.38
CA ALA A 173 -4.39 5.83 11.62
C ALA A 173 -4.45 5.48 13.12
N GLN A 174 -4.06 6.38 14.01
CA GLN A 174 -3.85 6.07 15.43
C GLN A 174 -5.08 5.48 16.11
N ALA A 175 -6.25 6.08 15.94
CA ALA A 175 -7.48 5.57 16.54
C ALA A 175 -7.91 4.22 15.94
N THR A 176 -7.78 4.06 14.64
CA THR A 176 -8.03 2.79 13.93
C THR A 176 -7.11 1.70 14.44
N ILE A 177 -5.80 1.97 14.55
CA ILE A 177 -4.79 1.00 15.02
C ILE A 177 -5.05 0.62 16.48
N GLN A 178 -5.32 1.58 17.36
CA GLN A 178 -5.61 1.31 18.77
C GLN A 178 -6.88 0.49 18.97
N LYS A 179 -7.91 0.74 18.14
CA LYS A 179 -9.19 0.03 18.18
C LYS A 179 -9.09 -1.40 17.65
N THR A 180 -8.47 -1.59 16.48
CA THR A 180 -8.52 -2.86 15.73
C THR A 180 -7.27 -3.71 15.89
N LYS A 181 -6.16 -3.13 16.32
CA LYS A 181 -4.86 -3.79 16.57
C LYS A 181 -4.37 -4.63 15.40
N PRO A 182 -4.33 -4.07 14.17
CA PRO A 182 -3.92 -4.80 12.97
C PRO A 182 -2.44 -5.14 13.02
N PHE A 183 -2.00 -6.10 12.23
CA PHE A 183 -0.59 -6.15 11.83
C PHE A 183 -0.27 -4.90 11.02
N LEU A 184 0.94 -4.36 11.20
CA LEU A 184 1.45 -3.23 10.42
C LEU A 184 2.64 -3.71 9.60
N TYR A 185 2.68 -3.33 8.33
CA TYR A 185 3.81 -3.54 7.46
C TYR A 185 4.14 -2.23 6.75
N PHE A 186 5.34 -1.69 6.95
CA PHE A 186 5.72 -0.39 6.42
C PHE A 186 7.21 -0.32 6.07
N GLU A 187 7.52 0.55 5.11
CA GLU A 187 8.89 0.83 4.72
C GLU A 187 9.67 1.53 5.85
N TYR A 188 10.97 1.16 6.00
CA TYR A 188 11.82 1.62 7.10
C TYR A 188 13.23 1.98 6.60
N ASN A 189 13.35 2.37 5.35
CA ASN A 189 14.65 2.59 4.71
C ASN A 189 15.18 4.02 4.87
N ARG A 190 14.36 5.01 5.29
CA ARG A 190 14.75 6.42 5.45
C ARG A 190 15.29 6.71 6.84
N PRO A 191 16.63 6.92 6.98
CA PRO A 191 17.27 7.09 8.30
C PRO A 191 16.72 8.25 9.11
N GLU A 192 16.35 9.34 8.44
CA GLU A 192 15.88 10.58 9.05
C GLU A 192 14.58 10.44 9.86
N PHE A 193 13.72 9.47 9.50
CA PHE A 193 12.43 9.25 10.18
C PHE A 193 12.42 8.01 11.08
N ARG A 194 13.47 7.17 11.05
CA ARG A 194 13.50 5.88 11.75
C ARG A 194 13.21 5.99 13.24
N ASP A 195 13.91 6.88 13.93
CA ASP A 195 13.80 6.97 15.39
C ASP A 195 12.41 7.44 15.81
N GLU A 196 11.81 8.35 15.03
CA GLU A 196 10.46 8.87 15.32
C GLU A 196 9.39 7.81 15.05
N ILE A 197 9.49 7.07 13.92
CA ILE A 197 8.57 5.97 13.60
C ILE A 197 8.65 4.87 14.69
N VAL A 198 9.86 4.47 15.10
CA VAL A 198 10.05 3.45 16.13
C VAL A 198 9.47 3.89 17.46
N ARG A 199 9.75 5.14 17.86
CA ARG A 199 9.22 5.70 19.10
C ARG A 199 7.69 5.75 19.05
N PHE A 200 7.10 6.26 17.96
CA PHE A 200 5.66 6.32 17.80
C PHE A 200 5.00 4.94 17.88
N ALA A 201 5.52 3.98 17.13
CA ALA A 201 4.98 2.63 17.11
C ALA A 201 5.09 1.92 18.47
N ARG A 202 6.20 2.12 19.20
CA ARG A 202 6.43 1.46 20.50
C ARG A 202 5.73 2.13 21.66
N GLU A 203 5.78 3.47 21.74
CA GLU A 203 5.35 4.23 22.91
C GLU A 203 3.90 4.72 22.80
N VAL A 204 3.43 4.99 21.56
CA VAL A 204 2.07 5.51 21.33
C VAL A 204 1.11 4.39 20.91
N LEU A 205 1.57 3.50 20.04
CA LEU A 205 0.73 2.42 19.51
C LEU A 205 0.86 1.10 20.29
N ASP A 206 1.87 0.94 21.15
CA ASP A 206 2.17 -0.28 21.91
C ASP A 206 2.46 -1.50 21.04
N TYR A 207 3.30 -1.32 20.00
CA TYR A 207 3.66 -2.35 19.03
C TYR A 207 5.09 -2.87 19.25
N ARG A 208 5.32 -4.16 18.94
CA ARG A 208 6.65 -4.74 18.72
C ARG A 208 6.98 -4.68 17.24
N LEU A 209 8.23 -4.33 16.93
CA LEU A 209 8.73 -4.17 15.58
C LEU A 209 9.78 -5.23 15.27
N TYR A 210 9.65 -5.85 14.11
CA TYR A 210 10.57 -6.84 13.58
C TYR A 210 11.00 -6.42 12.18
N ARG A 211 12.32 -6.35 11.97
CA ARG A 211 12.85 -5.95 10.67
C ARG A 211 12.73 -7.06 9.63
N HIS A 212 12.27 -6.71 8.44
CA HIS A 212 12.19 -7.57 7.28
C HIS A 212 12.77 -6.84 6.06
N GLY A 213 14.08 -7.04 5.79
CA GLY A 213 14.78 -6.30 4.73
C GLY A 213 14.75 -4.77 4.94
N PRO A 214 14.25 -3.99 3.96
CA PRO A 214 14.03 -2.55 4.07
C PRO A 214 12.78 -2.19 4.86
N ASN A 215 11.91 -3.16 5.14
CA ASN A 215 10.61 -2.99 5.78
C ASN A 215 10.61 -3.44 7.24
N VAL A 216 9.54 -3.11 7.93
CA VAL A 216 9.23 -3.56 9.29
C VAL A 216 7.86 -4.20 9.29
N ILE A 217 7.77 -5.37 9.91
CA ILE A 217 6.51 -5.95 10.36
C ILE A 217 6.33 -5.63 11.84
N ALA A 218 5.12 -5.24 12.23
CA ALA A 218 4.84 -4.93 13.62
C ALA A 218 3.47 -5.48 14.04
N HIS A 219 3.39 -5.92 15.32
CA HIS A 219 2.13 -6.36 15.91
C HIS A 219 1.95 -5.76 17.30
N HIS A 220 0.69 -5.63 17.72
CA HIS A 220 0.34 -5.12 19.02
C HIS A 220 0.77 -6.09 20.12
N ARG A 221 1.30 -5.59 21.25
CA ARG A 221 1.85 -6.43 22.35
C ARG A 221 0.85 -7.37 23.00
N THR A 222 -0.44 -7.08 22.91
CA THR A 222 -1.46 -8.01 23.42
C THR A 222 -1.50 -9.36 22.67
N LEU A 223 -0.93 -9.45 21.46
CA LEU A 223 -0.84 -10.70 20.70
C LEU A 223 0.30 -11.63 21.21
N ASP A 224 1.14 -11.14 22.12
CA ASP A 224 2.21 -11.94 22.74
C ASP A 224 1.72 -12.81 23.90
N GLN A 225 0.49 -12.63 24.38
CA GLN A 225 -0.02 -13.42 25.51
C GLN A 225 -0.42 -14.81 25.02
N PRO A 226 0.12 -15.89 25.61
CA PRO A 226 -0.33 -17.24 25.32
C PRO A 226 -1.81 -17.37 25.74
N HIS A 227 -2.62 -17.85 24.81
CA HIS A 227 -4.00 -18.25 25.08
C HIS A 227 -4.04 -19.55 25.91
#